data_7bd2eca596a0b292daaa284c3af8e826
#
_entry.id   7bd2eca596a0b292daaa284c3af8e826
#
_cell.length_a   1.000
_cell.length_b   1.000
_cell.length_c   1.000
_cell.angle_alpha   90.00
_cell.angle_beta   90.00
_cell.angle_gamma   90.00
#
_symmetry.space_group_name_H-M   'P 1'
#
loop_
_entity.id
_entity.type
_entity.pdbx_description
1 polymer ?
#
loop_
_entity_poly.entity_id
_entity_poly.type
_entity_poly.pdbx_seq_one_letter_code
_entity_poly.pdbx_strand_id
1 'polypeptide(L)'
;MKKNLSIIILLFSIMLQVAAAAGQEAVVVQSARFAPYEEALKGFQSVCRSDITRIVISELERNDVVERINKINPDVIIAIGMDALTKVKTIKDTPIVYLMILNPRSIISGEKNISGVSMHIPHERQLLVLSKVLPHVKRVGLVYDPDQTGYFMERARETAASMGIELIANEVHSSRDAPSSIKDLEGKIDAFWMIPDTTVITPETVEFLLIFSLENKTPILTFSEKYVELGALISICTDPLDMGSQAGEMANRILSEKDYAYVERTDARKEIIYINLKIAKNLGITIDDELLAGARIIK
;
A
#
# COMPACT_ATOMS: atom_id res chain seq x y z
N MET A 1 -15.77 50.93 44.79
CA MET A 1 -16.42 50.40 43.63
C MET A 1 -15.52 50.14 42.40
N LYS A 2 -14.56 51.01 42.05
CA LYS A 2 -13.67 50.78 40.85
C LYS A 2 -12.74 49.59 40.96
N LYS A 3 -12.25 49.20 42.15
CA LYS A 3 -11.35 48.02 42.33
C LYS A 3 -12.03 46.69 42.10
N ASN A 4 -13.32 46.55 42.45
CA ASN A 4 -14.07 45.31 42.28
C ASN A 4 -14.47 45.08 40.82
N LEU A 5 -14.70 46.16 40.05
CA LEU A 5 -15.00 46.05 38.62
C LEU A 5 -13.81 45.56 37.80
N SER A 6 -12.57 45.98 38.15
CA SER A 6 -11.35 45.52 37.48
C SER A 6 -11.05 44.03 37.73
N ILE A 7 -11.36 43.52 38.92
CA ILE A 7 -11.18 42.09 39.27
C ILE A 7 -12.23 41.22 38.50
N ILE A 8 -13.47 41.71 38.35
CA ILE A 8 -14.51 40.97 37.59
C ILE A 8 -14.15 40.93 36.12
N ILE A 9 -13.64 42.00 35.52
CA ILE A 9 -13.20 42.03 34.11
C ILE A 9 -12.01 41.13 33.91
N LEU A 10 -11.05 41.03 34.85
CA LEU A 10 -9.88 40.14 34.78
C LEU A 10 -10.30 38.66 34.89
N LEU A 11 -11.26 38.34 35.78
CA LEU A 11 -11.79 37.00 35.92
C LEU A 11 -12.65 36.57 34.69
N PHE A 12 -13.37 37.47 34.06
CA PHE A 12 -14.10 37.22 32.85
C PHE A 12 -13.17 37.04 31.63
N SER A 13 -12.06 37.77 31.57
CA SER A 13 -11.00 37.60 30.55
C SER A 13 -10.27 36.26 30.68
N ILE A 14 -10.07 35.76 31.91
CA ILE A 14 -9.47 34.42 32.15
C ILE A 14 -10.47 33.30 31.84
N MET A 15 -11.75 33.50 32.09
CA MET A 15 -12.79 32.53 31.67
C MET A 15 -12.98 32.44 30.14
N LEU A 16 -12.72 33.52 29.40
CA LEU A 16 -12.79 33.49 27.93
C LEU A 16 -11.57 32.79 27.27
N GLN A 17 -10.46 32.63 28.00
CA GLN A 17 -9.27 31.93 27.51
C GLN A 17 -9.29 30.40 27.77
N VAL A 18 -10.27 29.92 28.51
CA VAL A 18 -10.60 28.48 28.62
C VAL A 18 -11.67 28.07 27.59
N ALA A 19 -11.85 28.86 26.52
CA ALA A 19 -12.52 28.37 25.31
C ALA A 19 -11.63 27.29 24.70
N ALA A 20 -11.94 26.06 25.07
CA ALA A 20 -11.44 24.80 24.60
C ALA A 20 -10.51 24.93 23.38
N ALA A 21 -9.25 24.65 23.53
CA ALA A 21 -8.56 23.94 22.46
C ALA A 21 -9.32 22.62 22.29
N ALA A 22 -10.42 22.63 21.54
CA ALA A 22 -11.01 21.40 21.04
C ALA A 22 -9.86 20.69 20.32
N GLY A 23 -9.40 19.58 20.89
CA GLY A 23 -8.32 18.82 20.31
C GLY A 23 -8.71 18.50 18.87
N GLN A 24 -7.78 18.62 17.96
CA GLN A 24 -8.02 18.22 16.57
C GLN A 24 -8.38 16.72 16.56
N GLU A 25 -9.41 16.34 15.80
CA GLU A 25 -9.89 14.97 15.75
C GLU A 25 -9.58 14.32 14.39
N ALA A 26 -8.95 13.15 14.42
CA ALA A 26 -8.69 12.32 13.27
C ALA A 26 -9.60 11.08 13.30
N VAL A 27 -10.32 10.81 12.22
CA VAL A 27 -11.06 9.56 12.08
C VAL A 27 -10.29 8.60 11.19
N VAL A 28 -9.91 7.45 11.73
CA VAL A 28 -9.32 6.34 10.97
C VAL A 28 -10.43 5.40 10.53
N VAL A 29 -10.64 5.30 9.22
CA VAL A 29 -11.53 4.34 8.58
C VAL A 29 -10.68 3.22 8.00
N GLN A 30 -10.90 2.00 8.47
CA GLN A 30 -10.16 0.81 8.06
C GLN A 30 -11.08 -0.18 7.38
N SER A 31 -10.67 -0.75 6.23
CA SER A 31 -11.48 -1.72 5.49
C SER A 31 -11.78 -2.98 6.31
N ALA A 32 -10.76 -3.57 6.94
CA ALA A 32 -10.84 -4.77 7.78
C ALA A 32 -9.64 -4.87 8.73
N ARG A 33 -9.68 -5.82 9.69
CA ARG A 33 -8.55 -6.09 10.59
C ARG A 33 -7.56 -7.09 9.97
N PHE A 34 -6.76 -6.63 9.04
CA PHE A 34 -5.63 -7.40 8.52
C PHE A 34 -4.33 -6.97 9.19
N ALA A 35 -3.39 -7.90 9.41
CA ALA A 35 -2.13 -7.62 10.09
C ALA A 35 -1.37 -6.40 9.51
N PRO A 36 -1.20 -6.24 8.18
CA PRO A 36 -0.56 -5.05 7.62
C PRO A 36 -1.31 -3.74 7.91
N TYR A 37 -2.65 -3.79 7.97
CA TYR A 37 -3.46 -2.61 8.30
C TYR A 37 -3.35 -2.22 9.76
N GLU A 38 -3.22 -3.21 10.67
CA GLU A 38 -2.98 -2.96 12.10
C GLU A 38 -1.57 -2.37 12.32
N GLU A 39 -0.57 -2.83 11.58
CA GLU A 39 0.78 -2.24 11.60
C GLU A 39 0.77 -0.80 11.09
N ALA A 40 0.08 -0.53 9.99
CA ALA A 40 -0.09 0.82 9.46
C ALA A 40 -0.80 1.75 10.47
N LEU A 41 -1.85 1.25 11.13
CA LEU A 41 -2.52 1.99 12.19
C LEU A 41 -1.58 2.31 13.35
N LYS A 42 -0.76 1.35 13.80
CA LYS A 42 0.24 1.59 14.86
C LYS A 42 1.24 2.66 14.45
N GLY A 43 1.73 2.62 13.21
CA GLY A 43 2.62 3.65 12.66
C GLY A 43 1.97 5.03 12.67
N PHE A 44 0.72 5.13 12.22
CA PHE A 44 -0.06 6.36 12.26
C PHE A 44 -0.20 6.90 13.70
N GLN A 45 -0.64 6.05 14.63
CA GLN A 45 -0.81 6.41 16.04
C GLN A 45 0.47 6.85 16.73
N SER A 46 1.64 6.36 16.30
CA SER A 46 2.93 6.74 16.88
C SER A 46 3.35 8.17 16.56
N VAL A 47 2.76 8.79 15.53
CA VAL A 47 3.14 10.11 15.01
C VAL A 47 2.01 11.12 15.10
N CYS A 48 0.75 10.69 14.91
CA CYS A 48 -0.42 11.57 14.94
C CYS A 48 -0.58 12.19 16.33
N ARG A 49 -0.82 13.51 16.36
CA ARG A 49 -0.95 14.30 17.61
C ARG A 49 -2.41 14.57 17.99
N SER A 50 -3.35 14.20 17.14
CA SER A 50 -4.77 14.41 17.33
C SER A 50 -5.41 13.26 18.10
N ASP A 51 -6.59 13.50 18.66
CA ASP A 51 -7.44 12.44 19.16
C ASP A 51 -7.88 11.54 17.99
N ILE A 52 -7.90 10.22 18.20
CA ILE A 52 -8.13 9.26 17.13
C ILE A 52 -9.38 8.44 17.42
N THR A 53 -10.39 8.58 16.56
CA THR A 53 -11.55 7.70 16.53
C THR A 53 -11.41 6.68 15.40
N ARG A 54 -11.56 5.38 15.69
CA ARG A 54 -11.41 4.30 14.72
C ARG A 54 -12.76 3.71 14.31
N ILE A 55 -12.95 3.52 13.00
CA ILE A 55 -14.08 2.84 12.38
C ILE A 55 -13.54 1.68 11.51
N VAL A 56 -13.99 0.45 11.77
CA VAL A 56 -13.63 -0.74 10.95
C VAL A 56 -14.86 -1.18 10.17
N ILE A 57 -14.78 -1.08 8.83
CA ILE A 57 -15.94 -1.31 7.95
C ILE A 57 -16.47 -2.73 8.07
N SER A 58 -15.59 -3.73 8.09
CA SER A 58 -15.96 -5.15 8.20
C SER A 58 -16.69 -5.53 9.50
N GLU A 59 -16.70 -4.64 10.49
CA GLU A 59 -17.35 -4.85 11.80
C GLU A 59 -18.69 -4.12 11.92
N LEU A 60 -19.09 -3.37 10.89
CA LEU A 60 -20.32 -2.62 10.90
C LEU A 60 -21.49 -3.49 10.40
N GLU A 61 -22.56 -3.54 11.19
CA GLU A 61 -23.81 -4.20 10.80
C GLU A 61 -24.55 -3.46 9.66
N ARG A 62 -24.34 -2.14 9.58
CA ARG A 62 -24.92 -1.27 8.56
C ARG A 62 -23.84 -0.45 7.89
N ASN A 63 -24.07 -0.13 6.63
CA ASN A 63 -23.13 0.66 5.82
C ASN A 63 -23.30 2.19 6.06
N ASP A 64 -23.19 2.60 7.32
CA ASP A 64 -23.42 3.97 7.81
C ASP A 64 -22.12 4.74 8.10
N VAL A 65 -20.99 4.33 7.46
CA VAL A 65 -19.67 4.92 7.69
C VAL A 65 -19.68 6.43 7.56
N VAL A 66 -20.27 6.96 6.46
CA VAL A 66 -20.29 8.41 6.19
C VAL A 66 -21.14 9.15 7.23
N GLU A 67 -22.27 8.57 7.65
CA GLU A 67 -23.12 9.17 8.69
C GLU A 67 -22.39 9.28 10.02
N ARG A 68 -21.63 8.23 10.40
CA ARG A 68 -20.81 8.23 11.62
C ARG A 68 -19.72 9.28 11.57
N ILE A 69 -19.00 9.38 10.42
CA ILE A 69 -17.97 10.39 10.22
C ILE A 69 -18.58 11.80 10.34
N ASN A 70 -19.71 12.05 9.70
CA ASN A 70 -20.39 13.34 9.76
C ASN A 70 -20.85 13.72 11.19
N LYS A 71 -21.22 12.74 12.02
CA LYS A 71 -21.56 12.97 13.44
C LYS A 71 -20.34 13.34 14.29
N ILE A 72 -19.18 12.74 13.97
CA ILE A 72 -17.90 13.04 14.65
C ILE A 72 -17.39 14.41 14.19
N ASN A 73 -17.58 14.74 12.90
CA ASN A 73 -17.10 15.97 12.25
C ASN A 73 -15.58 16.16 12.41
N PRO A 74 -14.76 15.20 11.93
CA PRO A 74 -13.32 15.23 12.14
C PRO A 74 -12.63 16.29 11.30
N ASP A 75 -11.42 16.70 11.74
CA ASP A 75 -10.54 17.61 11.01
C ASP A 75 -9.77 16.91 9.87
N VAL A 76 -9.58 15.58 9.98
CA VAL A 76 -8.94 14.75 8.95
C VAL A 76 -9.46 13.31 8.99
N ILE A 77 -9.57 12.69 7.82
CA ILE A 77 -9.95 11.28 7.66
C ILE A 77 -8.75 10.49 7.15
N ILE A 78 -8.46 9.36 7.78
CA ILE A 78 -7.40 8.42 7.36
C ILE A 78 -8.07 7.17 6.81
N ALA A 79 -7.87 6.87 5.53
CA ALA A 79 -8.45 5.71 4.86
C ALA A 79 -7.40 4.59 4.70
N ILE A 80 -7.54 3.49 5.45
CA ILE A 80 -6.67 2.32 5.37
C ILE A 80 -7.34 1.23 4.54
N GLY A 81 -6.84 1.04 3.32
CA GLY A 81 -7.34 0.05 2.37
C GLY A 81 -8.42 0.57 1.41
N MET A 82 -8.70 -0.25 0.40
CA MET A 82 -9.52 0.08 -0.78
C MET A 82 -10.97 0.44 -0.42
N ASP A 83 -11.64 -0.40 0.40
CA ASP A 83 -13.04 -0.18 0.76
C ASP A 83 -13.20 1.08 1.60
N ALA A 84 -12.23 1.36 2.50
CA ALA A 84 -12.21 2.58 3.29
C ALA A 84 -12.20 3.82 2.39
N LEU A 85 -11.24 3.90 1.45
CA LEU A 85 -11.17 5.04 0.53
C LEU A 85 -12.43 5.15 -0.34
N THR A 86 -12.94 4.04 -0.86
CA THR A 86 -14.15 4.01 -1.69
C THR A 86 -15.35 4.59 -0.95
N LYS A 87 -15.48 4.32 0.35
CA LYS A 87 -16.58 4.86 1.18
C LYS A 87 -16.42 6.35 1.48
N VAL A 88 -15.22 6.77 1.86
CA VAL A 88 -15.01 8.14 2.34
C VAL A 88 -14.78 9.17 1.22
N LYS A 89 -14.43 8.76 -0.01
CA LYS A 89 -14.16 9.67 -1.13
C LYS A 89 -15.31 10.60 -1.50
N THR A 90 -16.52 10.27 -1.07
CA THR A 90 -17.71 11.11 -1.27
C THR A 90 -17.74 12.33 -0.36
N ILE A 91 -16.98 12.33 0.74
CA ILE A 91 -16.83 13.46 1.65
C ILE A 91 -15.89 14.48 1.01
N LYS A 92 -16.36 15.72 0.78
CA LYS A 92 -15.62 16.73 0.03
C LYS A 92 -15.01 17.83 0.91
N ASP A 93 -15.59 18.05 2.09
CA ASP A 93 -15.25 19.18 2.96
C ASP A 93 -14.16 18.83 3.98
N THR A 94 -13.84 17.55 4.15
CA THR A 94 -12.79 17.06 5.06
C THR A 94 -11.63 16.49 4.27
N PRO A 95 -10.37 16.82 4.60
CA PRO A 95 -9.19 16.21 3.99
C PRO A 95 -9.10 14.71 4.29
N ILE A 96 -8.69 13.94 3.29
CA ILE A 96 -8.57 12.49 3.37
C ILE A 96 -7.14 12.08 3.04
N VAL A 97 -6.52 11.31 3.93
CA VAL A 97 -5.21 10.69 3.71
C VAL A 97 -5.39 9.18 3.55
N TYR A 98 -5.08 8.65 2.38
CA TYR A 98 -5.14 7.21 2.14
C TYR A 98 -3.79 6.54 2.31
N LEU A 99 -3.82 5.25 2.67
CA LEU A 99 -2.65 4.36 2.67
C LEU A 99 -3.08 2.90 2.50
N MET A 100 -2.11 2.02 2.24
CA MET A 100 -2.34 0.58 2.02
C MET A 100 -3.29 0.28 0.86
N ILE A 101 -3.12 1.01 -0.25
CA ILE A 101 -3.90 0.84 -1.49
C ILE A 101 -2.93 0.69 -2.66
N LEU A 102 -3.01 -0.44 -3.37
CA LEU A 102 -2.11 -0.75 -4.50
C LEU A 102 -2.33 0.16 -5.71
N ASN A 103 -3.58 0.42 -6.07
CA ASN A 103 -3.93 1.27 -7.21
C ASN A 103 -4.97 2.33 -6.82
N PRO A 104 -4.56 3.43 -6.15
CA PRO A 104 -5.50 4.48 -5.76
C PRO A 104 -6.11 5.23 -6.96
N ARG A 105 -5.45 5.20 -8.13
CA ARG A 105 -5.95 5.85 -9.36
C ARG A 105 -7.25 5.22 -9.87
N SER A 106 -7.52 3.96 -9.57
CA SER A 106 -8.79 3.30 -9.93
C SER A 106 -9.99 3.85 -9.15
N ILE A 107 -9.73 4.57 -8.04
CA ILE A 107 -10.78 5.11 -7.15
C ILE A 107 -10.83 6.63 -7.24
N ILE A 108 -9.67 7.31 -7.31
CA ILE A 108 -9.55 8.76 -7.24
C ILE A 108 -9.61 9.32 -8.65
N SER A 109 -10.60 10.21 -8.89
CA SER A 109 -10.88 10.82 -10.20
C SER A 109 -10.50 12.31 -10.27
N GLY A 110 -9.61 12.78 -9.36
CA GLY A 110 -9.17 14.18 -9.34
C GLY A 110 -9.71 14.98 -8.14
N GLU A 111 -10.18 14.30 -7.10
CA GLU A 111 -10.57 14.92 -5.84
C GLU A 111 -9.38 15.66 -5.22
N LYS A 112 -9.56 16.95 -4.93
CA LYS A 112 -8.50 17.83 -4.39
C LYS A 112 -8.24 17.64 -2.89
N ASN A 113 -9.24 17.14 -2.17
CA ASN A 113 -9.16 16.88 -0.73
C ASN A 113 -8.60 15.49 -0.39
N ILE A 114 -8.16 14.71 -1.41
CA ILE A 114 -7.63 13.35 -1.21
C ILE A 114 -6.14 13.31 -1.52
N SER A 115 -5.35 13.00 -0.53
CA SER A 115 -3.91 12.78 -0.59
C SER A 115 -3.56 11.41 0.01
N GLY A 116 -2.29 11.01 0.03
CA GLY A 116 -1.92 9.75 0.68
C GLY A 116 -0.54 9.23 0.38
N VAL A 117 -0.25 8.08 0.98
CA VAL A 117 1.01 7.35 0.81
C VAL A 117 0.80 6.18 -0.15
N SER A 118 1.47 6.23 -1.29
CA SER A 118 1.37 5.22 -2.35
C SER A 118 2.19 3.98 -2.01
N MET A 119 1.66 2.80 -2.35
CA MET A 119 2.39 1.53 -2.29
C MET A 119 3.28 1.29 -3.53
N HIS A 120 3.48 2.31 -4.36
CA HIS A 120 4.28 2.14 -5.57
C HIS A 120 5.75 1.90 -5.22
N ILE A 121 6.30 0.81 -5.76
CA ILE A 121 7.73 0.51 -5.74
C ILE A 121 8.23 0.60 -7.18
N PRO A 122 9.26 1.42 -7.48
CA PRO A 122 9.78 1.56 -8.84
C PRO A 122 10.19 0.23 -9.48
N HIS A 123 9.95 0.09 -10.79
CA HIS A 123 10.27 -1.13 -11.55
C HIS A 123 11.77 -1.47 -11.45
N GLU A 124 12.63 -0.44 -11.52
CA GLU A 124 14.07 -0.57 -11.36
C GLU A 124 14.42 -1.25 -10.03
N ARG A 125 13.74 -0.85 -8.98
CA ARG A 125 13.99 -1.41 -7.65
C ARG A 125 13.57 -2.86 -7.57
N GLN A 126 12.41 -3.21 -8.14
CA GLN A 126 11.90 -4.58 -8.17
C GLN A 126 12.83 -5.51 -8.99
N LEU A 127 13.22 -5.07 -10.20
CA LEU A 127 14.11 -5.86 -11.06
C LEU A 127 15.54 -5.91 -10.52
N LEU A 128 16.02 -4.85 -9.85
CA LEU A 128 17.33 -4.86 -9.18
C LEU A 128 17.37 -5.91 -8.07
N VAL A 129 16.33 -6.01 -7.25
CA VAL A 129 16.22 -7.02 -6.20
C VAL A 129 16.16 -8.41 -6.81
N LEU A 130 15.39 -8.61 -7.89
CA LEU A 130 15.36 -9.87 -8.63
C LEU A 130 16.75 -10.26 -9.15
N SER A 131 17.46 -9.32 -9.78
CA SER A 131 18.81 -9.57 -10.32
C SER A 131 19.86 -9.88 -9.26
N LYS A 132 19.70 -9.34 -8.04
CA LYS A 132 20.55 -9.69 -6.90
C LYS A 132 20.33 -11.13 -6.42
N VAL A 133 19.05 -11.57 -6.42
CA VAL A 133 18.69 -12.96 -6.06
C VAL A 133 19.03 -13.93 -7.16
N LEU A 134 18.90 -13.51 -8.41
CA LEU A 134 19.12 -14.32 -9.62
C LEU A 134 20.12 -13.60 -10.55
N PRO A 135 21.44 -13.67 -10.28
CA PRO A 135 22.44 -12.90 -11.05
C PRO A 135 22.50 -13.25 -12.55
N HIS A 136 21.97 -14.40 -12.93
CA HIS A 136 21.97 -14.89 -14.32
C HIS A 136 20.64 -14.71 -15.04
N VAL A 137 19.63 -14.05 -14.40
CA VAL A 137 18.34 -13.79 -15.02
C VAL A 137 18.49 -12.93 -16.27
N LYS A 138 17.93 -13.39 -17.38
CA LYS A 138 17.93 -12.69 -18.68
C LYS A 138 16.52 -12.45 -19.20
N ARG A 139 15.59 -13.37 -18.92
CA ARG A 139 14.24 -13.37 -19.44
C ARG A 139 13.27 -13.41 -18.27
N VAL A 140 12.49 -12.35 -18.14
CA VAL A 140 11.48 -12.25 -17.09
C VAL A 140 10.11 -12.28 -17.75
N GLY A 141 9.26 -13.21 -17.33
CA GLY A 141 7.90 -13.36 -17.84
C GLY A 141 6.90 -12.68 -16.90
N LEU A 142 5.81 -12.19 -17.46
CA LEU A 142 4.62 -11.77 -16.70
C LEU A 142 3.36 -11.95 -17.56
N VAL A 143 2.20 -11.98 -16.90
CA VAL A 143 0.89 -11.94 -17.51
C VAL A 143 0.13 -10.75 -16.94
N TYR A 144 -0.59 -10.00 -17.78
CA TYR A 144 -1.28 -8.78 -17.39
C TYR A 144 -2.53 -8.52 -18.22
N ASP A 145 -3.45 -7.75 -17.63
CA ASP A 145 -4.59 -7.19 -18.34
C ASP A 145 -4.28 -5.72 -18.71
N PRO A 146 -4.25 -5.37 -20.02
CA PRO A 146 -3.99 -3.99 -20.45
C PRO A 146 -4.91 -2.95 -19.82
N ASP A 147 -6.18 -3.32 -19.56
CA ASP A 147 -7.17 -2.42 -18.97
C ASP A 147 -6.90 -2.15 -17.47
N GLN A 148 -6.17 -3.04 -16.78
CA GLN A 148 -5.83 -2.91 -15.36
C GLN A 148 -4.44 -2.34 -15.14
N THR A 149 -3.44 -2.90 -15.82
CA THR A 149 -2.02 -2.63 -15.56
C THR A 149 -1.23 -2.25 -16.81
N GLY A 150 -1.89 -1.98 -17.96
CA GLY A 150 -1.23 -1.57 -19.20
C GLY A 150 -0.31 -0.34 -19.04
N TYR A 151 -0.71 0.64 -18.23
CA TYR A 151 0.10 1.82 -17.91
C TYR A 151 1.45 1.49 -17.24
N PHE A 152 1.55 0.33 -16.59
CA PHE A 152 2.76 -0.18 -15.96
C PHE A 152 3.75 -0.71 -17.00
N MET A 153 3.25 -1.27 -18.10
CA MET A 153 4.03 -2.09 -19.02
C MET A 153 5.06 -1.32 -19.84
N GLU A 154 4.74 -0.11 -20.28
CA GLU A 154 5.67 0.70 -21.07
C GLU A 154 6.96 0.95 -20.29
N ARG A 155 6.82 1.49 -19.06
CA ARG A 155 7.98 1.73 -18.17
C ARG A 155 8.68 0.44 -17.73
N ALA A 156 7.92 -0.64 -17.49
CA ALA A 156 8.49 -1.93 -17.13
C ALA A 156 9.40 -2.48 -18.23
N ARG A 157 9.00 -2.35 -19.51
CA ARG A 157 9.81 -2.75 -20.69
C ARG A 157 11.08 -1.92 -20.83
N GLU A 158 10.98 -0.60 -20.73
CA GLU A 158 12.13 0.30 -20.80
C GLU A 158 13.14 -0.01 -19.69
N THR A 159 12.64 -0.17 -18.47
CA THR A 159 13.48 -0.50 -17.30
C THR A 159 14.17 -1.84 -17.48
N ALA A 160 13.44 -2.90 -17.82
CA ALA A 160 14.01 -4.21 -18.04
C ALA A 160 15.11 -4.18 -19.12
N ALA A 161 14.84 -3.53 -20.25
CA ALA A 161 15.80 -3.37 -21.35
C ALA A 161 17.07 -2.63 -20.91
N SER A 162 16.96 -1.57 -20.11
CA SER A 162 18.11 -0.84 -19.56
C SER A 162 18.99 -1.68 -18.64
N MET A 163 18.42 -2.70 -18.02
CA MET A 163 19.11 -3.67 -17.14
C MET A 163 19.59 -4.94 -17.88
N GLY A 164 19.39 -4.99 -19.21
CA GLY A 164 19.73 -6.17 -20.01
C GLY A 164 18.83 -7.37 -19.80
N ILE A 165 17.59 -7.13 -19.35
CA ILE A 165 16.53 -8.13 -19.14
C ILE A 165 15.52 -8.03 -20.28
N GLU A 166 15.23 -9.16 -20.91
CA GLU A 166 14.13 -9.30 -21.85
C GLU A 166 12.83 -9.53 -21.06
N LEU A 167 11.84 -8.63 -21.22
CA LEU A 167 10.53 -8.75 -20.59
C LEU A 167 9.55 -9.41 -21.58
N ILE A 168 9.15 -10.67 -21.29
CA ILE A 168 8.18 -11.44 -22.06
C ILE A 168 6.81 -11.30 -21.37
N ALA A 169 5.96 -10.45 -21.95
CA ALA A 169 4.69 -10.08 -21.34
C ALA A 169 3.51 -10.57 -22.21
N ASN A 170 2.68 -11.43 -21.64
CA ASN A 170 1.48 -11.95 -22.27
C ASN A 170 0.25 -11.20 -21.81
N GLU A 171 -0.60 -10.78 -22.75
CA GLU A 171 -1.85 -10.07 -22.49
C GLU A 171 -3.01 -11.03 -22.28
N VAL A 172 -3.87 -10.71 -21.32
CA VAL A 172 -5.14 -11.41 -21.07
C VAL A 172 -6.23 -10.39 -20.76
N HIS A 173 -7.48 -10.72 -21.07
CA HIS A 173 -8.65 -9.89 -20.75
C HIS A 173 -9.62 -10.61 -19.80
N SER A 174 -9.26 -11.82 -19.37
CA SER A 174 -10.07 -12.64 -18.47
C SER A 174 -9.16 -13.47 -17.56
N SER A 175 -9.57 -13.64 -16.31
CA SER A 175 -8.88 -14.53 -15.37
C SER A 175 -8.84 -16.00 -15.84
N ARG A 176 -9.79 -16.42 -16.68
CA ARG A 176 -9.84 -17.77 -17.26
C ARG A 176 -8.68 -18.05 -18.21
N ASP A 177 -8.15 -17.00 -18.87
CA ASP A 177 -7.06 -17.13 -19.84
C ASP A 177 -5.69 -17.09 -19.18
N ALA A 178 -5.59 -16.62 -17.94
CA ALA A 178 -4.34 -16.44 -17.23
C ALA A 178 -3.54 -17.76 -17.06
N PRO A 179 -4.11 -18.92 -16.68
CA PRO A 179 -3.35 -20.16 -16.56
C PRO A 179 -2.73 -20.63 -17.89
N SER A 180 -3.47 -20.55 -19.02
CA SER A 180 -2.93 -20.90 -20.34
C SER A 180 -1.83 -19.96 -20.76
N SER A 181 -1.99 -18.65 -20.51
CA SER A 181 -1.01 -17.63 -20.82
C SER A 181 0.27 -17.77 -19.98
N ILE A 182 0.17 -18.20 -18.72
CA ILE A 182 1.32 -18.57 -17.88
C ILE A 182 2.03 -19.80 -18.45
N LYS A 183 1.26 -20.82 -18.85
CA LYS A 183 1.83 -22.04 -19.45
C LYS A 183 2.60 -21.75 -20.74
N ASP A 184 2.16 -20.80 -21.55
CA ASP A 184 2.85 -20.39 -22.78
C ASP A 184 4.24 -19.79 -22.53
N LEU A 185 4.58 -19.45 -21.28
CA LEU A 185 5.89 -18.96 -20.86
C LEU A 185 6.88 -20.10 -20.49
N GLU A 186 6.41 -21.36 -20.49
CA GLU A 186 7.24 -22.52 -20.17
C GLU A 186 8.48 -22.61 -21.06
N GLY A 187 9.67 -22.74 -20.45
CA GLY A 187 10.97 -22.80 -21.14
C GLY A 187 11.42 -21.49 -21.79
N LYS A 188 10.61 -20.44 -21.76
CA LYS A 188 10.92 -19.12 -22.36
C LYS A 188 11.45 -18.10 -21.35
N ILE A 189 11.23 -18.31 -20.07
CA ILE A 189 11.57 -17.36 -18.99
C ILE A 189 12.47 -17.98 -17.93
N ASP A 190 13.27 -17.16 -17.30
CA ASP A 190 14.17 -17.54 -16.20
C ASP A 190 13.55 -17.21 -14.82
N ALA A 191 12.59 -16.26 -14.78
CA ALA A 191 11.80 -15.88 -13.62
C ALA A 191 10.43 -15.33 -14.04
N PHE A 192 9.46 -15.44 -13.15
CA PHE A 192 8.12 -14.85 -13.32
C PHE A 192 7.97 -13.63 -12.41
N TRP A 193 7.54 -12.50 -12.98
CA TRP A 193 7.23 -11.29 -12.25
C TRP A 193 5.72 -11.15 -12.06
N MET A 194 5.25 -11.47 -10.87
CA MET A 194 3.86 -11.36 -10.46
C MET A 194 3.56 -9.93 -10.05
N ILE A 195 2.82 -9.20 -10.89
CA ILE A 195 2.39 -7.81 -10.63
C ILE A 195 0.97 -7.78 -10.04
N PRO A 196 0.57 -6.68 -9.36
CA PRO A 196 -0.75 -6.58 -8.72
C PRO A 196 -1.87 -6.27 -9.74
N ASP A 197 -2.18 -7.24 -10.59
CA ASP A 197 -3.23 -7.18 -11.61
C ASP A 197 -4.47 -7.93 -11.14
N THR A 198 -5.61 -7.24 -11.03
CA THR A 198 -6.84 -7.81 -10.45
C THR A 198 -7.53 -8.84 -11.34
N THR A 199 -7.28 -8.80 -12.65
CA THR A 199 -7.77 -9.83 -13.60
C THR A 199 -6.96 -11.11 -13.47
N VAL A 200 -5.63 -10.98 -13.33
CA VAL A 200 -4.70 -12.11 -13.29
C VAL A 200 -4.62 -12.75 -11.91
N ILE A 201 -4.59 -11.95 -10.84
CA ILE A 201 -4.35 -12.43 -9.47
C ILE A 201 -5.65 -12.92 -8.83
N THR A 202 -6.06 -14.13 -9.17
CA THR A 202 -7.14 -14.88 -8.50
C THR A 202 -6.57 -16.04 -7.70
N PRO A 203 -7.30 -16.61 -6.73
CA PRO A 203 -6.84 -17.78 -5.98
C PRO A 203 -6.40 -18.93 -6.91
N GLU A 204 -7.17 -19.21 -7.96
CA GLU A 204 -6.93 -20.28 -8.91
C GLU A 204 -5.68 -20.04 -9.75
N THR A 205 -5.50 -18.80 -10.23
CA THR A 205 -4.30 -18.43 -11.01
C THR A 205 -3.04 -18.45 -10.13
N VAL A 206 -3.13 -18.01 -8.88
CA VAL A 206 -2.00 -18.06 -7.94
C VAL A 206 -1.61 -19.49 -7.65
N GLU A 207 -2.56 -20.39 -7.38
CA GLU A 207 -2.28 -21.82 -7.17
C GLU A 207 -1.59 -22.41 -8.38
N PHE A 208 -2.13 -22.17 -9.59
CA PHE A 208 -1.52 -22.62 -10.84
C PHE A 208 -0.08 -22.10 -11.01
N LEU A 209 0.16 -20.81 -10.75
CA LEU A 209 1.46 -20.18 -10.90
C LEU A 209 2.49 -20.76 -9.92
N LEU A 210 2.10 -21.06 -8.68
CA LEU A 210 2.97 -21.69 -7.70
C LEU A 210 3.37 -23.11 -8.11
N ILE A 211 2.43 -23.90 -8.65
CA ILE A 211 2.71 -25.24 -9.20
C ILE A 211 3.66 -25.11 -10.40
N PHE A 212 3.32 -24.26 -11.37
CA PHE A 212 4.16 -23.96 -12.53
C PHE A 212 5.59 -23.60 -12.15
N SER A 213 5.76 -22.74 -11.14
CA SER A 213 7.07 -22.33 -10.62
C SER A 213 7.91 -23.52 -10.15
N LEU A 214 7.33 -24.44 -9.40
CA LEU A 214 8.04 -25.62 -8.87
C LEU A 214 8.38 -26.63 -9.95
N GLU A 215 7.42 -26.91 -10.85
CA GLU A 215 7.60 -27.89 -11.94
C GLU A 215 8.63 -27.43 -12.97
N ASN A 216 8.67 -26.14 -13.29
CA ASN A 216 9.54 -25.57 -14.31
C ASN A 216 10.80 -24.91 -13.72
N LYS A 217 11.00 -24.97 -12.39
CA LYS A 217 12.10 -24.30 -11.68
C LYS A 217 12.18 -22.81 -12.00
N THR A 218 11.03 -22.18 -12.18
CA THR A 218 10.90 -20.76 -12.51
C THR A 218 10.55 -19.98 -11.25
N PRO A 219 11.52 -19.26 -10.61
CA PRO A 219 11.26 -18.48 -9.40
C PRO A 219 10.28 -17.34 -9.65
N ILE A 220 9.48 -17.01 -8.62
CA ILE A 220 8.51 -15.91 -8.66
C ILE A 220 8.98 -14.75 -7.81
N LEU A 221 9.08 -13.55 -8.44
CA LEU A 221 9.08 -12.25 -7.76
C LEU A 221 7.63 -11.79 -7.60
N THR A 222 7.24 -11.37 -6.40
CA THR A 222 5.89 -10.86 -6.12
C THR A 222 5.88 -9.57 -5.31
N PHE A 223 4.71 -9.03 -5.06
CA PHE A 223 4.47 -7.74 -4.40
C PHE A 223 3.94 -7.87 -2.96
N SER A 224 3.80 -9.10 -2.43
CA SER A 224 3.22 -9.33 -1.10
C SER A 224 3.90 -10.50 -0.39
N GLU A 225 4.16 -10.33 0.93
CA GLU A 225 4.62 -11.38 1.84
C GLU A 225 3.75 -12.63 1.76
N LYS A 226 2.41 -12.45 1.73
CA LYS A 226 1.44 -13.54 1.63
C LYS A 226 1.78 -14.55 0.52
N TYR A 227 2.20 -14.08 -0.65
CA TYR A 227 2.52 -14.98 -1.75
C TYR A 227 3.88 -15.69 -1.56
N VAL A 228 4.80 -15.08 -0.81
CA VAL A 228 6.06 -15.74 -0.40
C VAL A 228 5.78 -16.85 0.61
N GLU A 229 4.86 -16.65 1.55
CA GLU A 229 4.38 -17.69 2.47
C GLU A 229 3.70 -18.82 1.72
N LEU A 230 2.95 -18.53 0.66
CA LEU A 230 2.28 -19.54 -0.17
C LEU A 230 3.24 -20.30 -1.11
N GLY A 231 4.47 -19.81 -1.37
CA GLY A 231 5.44 -20.53 -2.19
C GLY A 231 6.13 -19.72 -3.29
N ALA A 232 5.95 -18.40 -3.36
CA ALA A 232 6.82 -17.57 -4.19
C ALA A 232 8.21 -17.46 -3.56
N LEU A 233 9.25 -17.18 -4.39
CA LEU A 233 10.63 -17.10 -3.92
C LEU A 233 10.88 -15.82 -3.12
N ILE A 234 10.46 -14.69 -3.68
CA ILE A 234 10.82 -13.37 -3.16
C ILE A 234 9.68 -12.37 -3.35
N SER A 235 9.50 -11.47 -2.39
CA SER A 235 8.71 -10.26 -2.59
C SER A 235 9.49 -9.03 -2.18
N ILE A 236 9.09 -7.89 -2.77
CA ILE A 236 9.44 -6.57 -2.30
C ILE A 236 8.14 -5.82 -2.01
N CYS A 237 7.99 -5.38 -0.77
CA CYS A 237 6.76 -4.77 -0.25
C CYS A 237 7.11 -3.45 0.42
N THR A 238 6.15 -2.55 0.49
CA THR A 238 6.28 -1.36 1.35
C THR A 238 6.16 -1.74 2.82
N ASP A 239 6.82 -0.99 3.71
CA ASP A 239 6.72 -1.19 5.16
C ASP A 239 5.42 -0.57 5.69
N PRO A 240 4.44 -1.37 6.17
CA PRO A 240 3.15 -0.84 6.62
C PRO A 240 3.28 0.11 7.81
N LEU A 241 4.19 -0.20 8.75
CA LEU A 241 4.42 0.64 9.94
C LEU A 241 4.93 2.02 9.53
N ASP A 242 5.92 2.06 8.63
CA ASP A 242 6.47 3.32 8.12
C ASP A 242 5.47 4.10 7.26
N MET A 243 4.67 3.42 6.42
CA MET A 243 3.58 4.06 5.67
C MET A 243 2.57 4.73 6.61
N GLY A 244 2.23 4.06 7.72
CA GLY A 244 1.40 4.64 8.76
C GLY A 244 2.03 5.89 9.38
N SER A 245 3.31 5.85 9.68
CA SER A 245 4.06 7.00 10.21
C SER A 245 4.07 8.17 9.21
N GLN A 246 4.32 7.90 7.91
CA GLN A 246 4.22 8.91 6.86
C GLN A 246 2.81 9.53 6.76
N ALA A 247 1.77 8.72 6.86
CA ALA A 247 0.39 9.21 6.87
C ALA A 247 0.10 10.10 8.09
N GLY A 248 0.66 9.77 9.26
CA GLY A 248 0.58 10.59 10.47
C GLY A 248 1.31 11.93 10.33
N GLU A 249 2.50 11.93 9.73
CA GLU A 249 3.24 13.15 9.40
C GLU A 249 2.44 14.04 8.43
N MET A 250 1.79 13.42 7.43
CA MET A 250 0.94 14.10 6.45
C MET A 250 -0.30 14.69 7.12
N ALA A 251 -0.98 13.93 7.98
CA ALA A 251 -2.14 14.40 8.74
C ALA A 251 -1.78 15.61 9.64
N ASN A 252 -0.66 15.52 10.37
CA ASN A 252 -0.19 16.64 11.21
C ASN A 252 0.08 17.92 10.39
N ARG A 253 0.63 17.80 9.17
CA ARG A 253 0.81 18.97 8.28
C ARG A 253 -0.53 19.56 7.85
N ILE A 254 -1.48 18.73 7.39
CA ILE A 254 -2.83 19.16 7.02
C ILE A 254 -3.49 19.94 8.16
N LEU A 255 -3.39 19.40 9.38
CA LEU A 255 -4.01 19.99 10.55
C LEU A 255 -3.32 21.31 11.01
N SER A 256 -2.02 21.46 10.77
CA SER A 256 -1.27 22.66 11.16
C SER A 256 -1.41 23.82 10.16
N GLU A 257 -1.47 23.53 8.87
CA GLU A 257 -1.41 24.54 7.81
C GLU A 257 -2.78 25.07 7.41
N LYS A 258 -3.88 24.43 7.82
CA LYS A 258 -5.28 24.78 7.46
C LYS A 258 -5.56 24.89 5.95
N ASP A 259 -4.54 24.66 5.12
CA ASP A 259 -4.64 24.67 3.66
C ASP A 259 -4.14 23.31 3.13
N TYR A 260 -5.08 22.38 2.98
CA TYR A 260 -4.83 21.02 2.53
C TYR A 260 -4.83 20.86 0.99
N ALA A 261 -5.02 21.97 0.25
CA ALA A 261 -5.04 21.93 -1.22
C ALA A 261 -3.69 21.53 -1.85
N TYR A 262 -2.61 21.48 -1.07
CA TYR A 262 -1.24 21.23 -1.53
C TYR A 262 -0.53 20.05 -0.87
N VAL A 263 -1.21 19.19 -0.11
CA VAL A 263 -0.52 18.01 0.41
C VAL A 263 -0.38 16.98 -0.72
N GLU A 264 0.81 16.93 -1.31
CA GLU A 264 1.13 16.01 -2.40
C GLU A 264 1.04 14.55 -1.94
N ARG A 265 0.65 13.69 -2.87
CA ARG A 265 0.79 12.23 -2.72
C ARG A 265 2.27 11.90 -2.71
N THR A 266 2.68 11.04 -1.77
CA THR A 266 4.06 10.58 -1.64
C THR A 266 4.13 9.07 -1.84
N ASP A 267 5.26 8.57 -2.32
CA ASP A 267 5.51 7.13 -2.32
C ASP A 267 6.02 6.68 -0.94
N ALA A 268 5.79 5.40 -0.62
CA ALA A 268 6.33 4.80 0.58
C ALA A 268 7.86 4.88 0.56
N ARG A 269 8.47 5.35 1.66
CA ARG A 269 9.91 5.58 1.77
C ARG A 269 10.71 4.35 2.19
N LYS A 270 10.05 3.32 2.74
CA LYS A 270 10.69 2.08 3.17
C LYS A 270 10.10 0.86 2.50
N GLU A 271 10.99 -0.07 2.18
CA GLU A 271 10.70 -1.35 1.57
C GLU A 271 11.14 -2.48 2.48
N ILE A 272 10.44 -3.61 2.40
CA ILE A 272 10.78 -4.87 3.05
C ILE A 272 10.92 -5.94 1.97
N ILE A 273 12.04 -6.65 1.98
CA ILE A 273 12.27 -7.81 1.12
C ILE A 273 11.96 -9.06 1.94
N TYR A 274 11.12 -9.96 1.40
CA TYR A 274 10.87 -11.28 1.98
C TYR A 274 11.43 -12.35 1.06
N ILE A 275 12.09 -13.35 1.63
CA ILE A 275 12.70 -14.45 0.89
C ILE A 275 12.29 -15.78 1.52
N ASN A 276 11.83 -16.73 0.70
CA ASN A 276 11.49 -18.09 1.12
C ASN A 276 12.67 -19.02 0.86
N LEU A 277 13.41 -19.38 1.94
CA LEU A 277 14.60 -20.26 1.83
C LEU A 277 14.24 -21.69 1.46
N LYS A 278 13.05 -22.18 1.83
CA LYS A 278 12.59 -23.52 1.42
C LYS A 278 12.38 -23.57 -0.09
N ILE A 279 11.79 -22.54 -0.66
CA ILE A 279 11.61 -22.43 -2.10
C ILE A 279 12.92 -22.23 -2.82
N ALA A 280 13.82 -21.37 -2.31
CA ALA A 280 15.18 -21.22 -2.86
C ALA A 280 15.89 -22.56 -2.96
N LYS A 281 15.88 -23.36 -1.87
CA LYS A 281 16.46 -24.70 -1.84
C LYS A 281 15.81 -25.65 -2.86
N ASN A 282 14.48 -25.66 -2.97
CA ASN A 282 13.75 -26.52 -3.90
C ASN A 282 14.06 -26.18 -5.37
N LEU A 283 14.26 -24.90 -5.66
CA LEU A 283 14.63 -24.41 -6.98
C LEU A 283 16.13 -24.51 -7.29
N GLY A 284 16.97 -24.88 -6.29
CA GLY A 284 18.41 -24.96 -6.43
C GLY A 284 19.10 -23.59 -6.48
N ILE A 285 18.48 -22.56 -5.88
CA ILE A 285 18.97 -21.18 -5.86
C ILE A 285 19.75 -20.93 -4.57
N THR A 286 20.99 -20.47 -4.71
CA THR A 286 21.80 -19.97 -3.60
C THR A 286 21.67 -18.46 -3.52
N ILE A 287 21.34 -17.95 -2.33
CA ILE A 287 21.16 -16.51 -2.10
C ILE A 287 22.34 -16.00 -1.29
N ASP A 288 22.84 -14.83 -1.67
CA ASP A 288 23.96 -14.17 -1.02
C ASP A 288 23.63 -13.79 0.44
N ASP A 289 24.60 -13.98 1.36
CA ASP A 289 24.44 -13.69 2.78
C ASP A 289 24.16 -12.21 3.05
N GLU A 290 24.71 -11.29 2.24
CA GLU A 290 24.44 -9.85 2.36
C GLU A 290 22.96 -9.54 2.09
N LEU A 291 22.38 -10.21 1.09
CA LEU A 291 20.96 -10.05 0.77
C LEU A 291 20.07 -10.65 1.87
N LEU A 292 20.47 -11.80 2.42
CA LEU A 292 19.77 -12.45 3.53
C LEU A 292 19.76 -11.59 4.79
N ALA A 293 20.86 -10.90 5.09
CA ALA A 293 20.97 -10.01 6.24
C ALA A 293 20.02 -8.82 6.17
N GLY A 294 19.65 -8.37 4.96
CA GLY A 294 18.71 -7.27 4.71
C GLY A 294 17.25 -7.70 4.48
N ALA A 295 16.96 -9.01 4.50
CA ALA A 295 15.64 -9.54 4.18
C ALA A 295 14.96 -10.20 5.39
N ARG A 296 13.61 -10.24 5.37
CA ARG A 296 12.82 -11.08 6.26
C ARG A 296 12.72 -12.49 5.67
N ILE A 297 13.07 -13.49 6.47
CA ILE A 297 13.19 -14.86 6.01
C ILE A 297 11.94 -15.67 6.36
N ILE A 298 11.31 -16.27 5.34
CA ILE A 298 10.27 -17.29 5.46
C ILE A 298 10.95 -18.67 5.38
N LYS A 299 10.63 -19.55 6.33
CA LYS A 299 11.25 -20.88 6.49
C LYS A 299 10.29 -22.01 6.14
#